data_21cae4d7f967cdcb58bbbff6095e98b5
#
_entry.id   21cae4d7f967cdcb58bbbff6095e98b5
#
_cell.length_a   1.000
_cell.length_b   1.000
_cell.length_c   1.000
_cell.angle_alpha   90.00
_cell.angle_beta   90.00
_cell.angle_gamma   90.00
#
_symmetry.space_group_name_H-M   'P 1'
#
loop_
_entity.id
_entity.type
_entity.pdbx_description
1 polymer ?
#
loop_
_entity_poly.entity_id
_entity_poly.type
_entity_poly.pdbx_seq_one_letter_code
_entity_poly.pdbx_strand_id
1 'polypeptide(L)'
;AGGIADGRGMAAAFMLGAEGIQMGTRFVASKESIVHENYKNQIIKAKDIDSVVTGMSTGHPVRSLRNQMTREYLKLEKENADFMELEKLTLGSLRKAVQDGDTVNGTLMAGQIAGLIRREQTCREIIEETVQQAQECIAAQGQHK
;
A
#
# COMPACT_ATOMS: atom_id res chain seq x y z
N ALA A 1 10.59 -7.35 0.47
CA ALA A 1 9.62 -6.41 1.04
C ALA A 1 8.84 -5.70 -0.06
N GLY A 2 7.53 -5.48 0.15
CA GLY A 2 6.65 -4.81 -0.81
C GLY A 2 6.18 -5.70 -1.96
N GLY A 3 5.08 -5.30 -2.60
CA GLY A 3 4.53 -6.05 -3.74
C GLY A 3 3.84 -7.38 -3.39
N ILE A 4 3.66 -7.71 -2.11
CA ILE A 4 3.07 -8.96 -1.65
C ILE A 4 1.76 -8.66 -0.92
N ALA A 5 0.67 -9.28 -1.36
CA ALA A 5 -0.65 -9.12 -0.77
C ALA A 5 -1.24 -10.42 -0.18
N ASP A 6 -0.79 -11.57 -0.67
CA ASP A 6 -1.36 -12.87 -0.38
C ASP A 6 -0.31 -14.00 -0.49
N GLY A 7 -0.73 -15.24 -0.28
CA GLY A 7 0.15 -16.40 -0.29
C GLY A 7 0.77 -16.71 -1.66
N ARG A 8 0.18 -16.26 -2.76
CA ARG A 8 0.79 -16.41 -4.09
C ARG A 8 2.11 -15.63 -4.18
N GLY A 9 2.08 -14.39 -3.68
CA GLY A 9 3.27 -13.55 -3.61
C GLY A 9 4.31 -14.11 -2.63
N MET A 10 3.88 -14.69 -1.51
CA MET A 10 4.76 -15.37 -0.55
C MET A 10 5.43 -16.58 -1.19
N ALA A 11 4.67 -17.45 -1.85
CA ALA A 11 5.21 -18.63 -2.54
C ALA A 11 6.24 -18.24 -3.61
N ALA A 12 5.93 -17.23 -4.44
CA ALA A 12 6.86 -16.73 -5.45
C ALA A 12 8.16 -16.19 -4.83
N ALA A 13 8.07 -15.43 -3.73
CA ALA A 13 9.24 -14.92 -3.03
C ALA A 13 10.13 -16.05 -2.48
N PHE A 14 9.54 -17.09 -1.92
CA PHE A 14 10.28 -18.26 -1.43
C PHE A 14 10.96 -19.05 -2.55
N MET A 15 10.29 -19.21 -3.70
CA MET A 15 10.90 -19.82 -4.89
C MET A 15 12.09 -19.02 -5.43
N LEU A 16 12.11 -17.70 -5.19
CA LEU A 16 13.23 -16.82 -5.49
C LEU A 16 14.31 -16.79 -4.40
N GLY A 17 14.19 -17.61 -3.34
CA GLY A 17 15.17 -17.74 -2.27
C GLY A 17 14.97 -16.80 -1.09
N ALA A 18 13.80 -16.16 -0.95
CA ALA A 18 13.49 -15.37 0.24
C ALA A 18 13.31 -16.29 1.49
N GLU A 19 13.79 -15.85 2.64
CA GLU A 19 13.58 -16.53 3.93
C GLU A 19 12.32 -16.03 4.66
N GLY A 20 11.78 -14.89 4.23
CA GLY A 20 10.57 -14.28 4.78
C GLY A 20 10.03 -13.18 3.87
N ILE A 21 8.85 -12.68 4.21
CA ILE A 21 8.20 -11.58 3.52
C ILE A 21 7.82 -10.46 4.49
N GLN A 22 7.71 -9.24 3.96
CA GLN A 22 7.19 -8.09 4.70
C GLN A 22 6.04 -7.46 3.93
N MET A 23 4.91 -7.29 4.60
CA MET A 23 3.71 -6.66 4.05
C MET A 23 3.33 -5.43 4.87
N GLY A 24 3.16 -4.26 4.22
CA GLY A 24 2.70 -3.04 4.88
C GLY A 24 1.21 -2.79 4.65
N THR A 25 0.83 -2.47 3.43
CA THR A 25 -0.54 -2.04 3.08
C THR A 25 -1.62 -3.05 3.49
N ARG A 26 -1.33 -4.34 3.43
CA ARG A 26 -2.25 -5.39 3.87
C ARG A 26 -2.62 -5.23 5.35
N PHE A 27 -1.62 -4.94 6.22
CA PHE A 27 -1.84 -4.73 7.64
C PHE A 27 -2.38 -3.34 7.99
N VAL A 28 -2.13 -2.32 7.17
CA VAL A 28 -2.81 -1.02 7.31
C VAL A 28 -4.33 -1.19 7.23
N ALA A 29 -4.83 -2.10 6.38
CA ALA A 29 -6.24 -2.40 6.23
C ALA A 29 -6.74 -3.52 7.18
N SER A 30 -6.01 -3.84 8.26
CA SER A 30 -6.47 -4.83 9.24
C SER A 30 -7.42 -4.21 10.27
N LYS A 31 -8.22 -5.08 10.92
CA LYS A 31 -9.14 -4.67 12.00
C LYS A 31 -8.41 -4.04 13.19
N GLU A 32 -7.23 -4.54 13.53
CA GLU A 32 -6.41 -4.06 14.64
C GLU A 32 -5.63 -2.78 14.33
N SER A 33 -5.55 -2.40 13.06
CA SER A 33 -4.91 -1.15 12.67
C SER A 33 -5.67 0.05 13.23
N ILE A 34 -4.95 0.97 13.88
CA ILE A 34 -5.50 2.20 14.45
C ILE A 34 -5.74 3.31 13.42
N VAL A 35 -5.41 3.04 12.15
CA VAL A 35 -5.64 3.97 11.04
C VAL A 35 -7.13 4.20 10.87
N HIS A 36 -7.52 5.46 10.62
CA HIS A 36 -8.92 5.85 10.46
C HIS A 36 -9.64 5.02 9.38
N GLU A 37 -10.90 4.66 9.65
CA GLU A 37 -11.71 3.81 8.78
C GLU A 37 -11.83 4.33 7.33
N ASN A 38 -11.89 5.65 7.15
CA ASN A 38 -11.92 6.23 5.80
C ASN A 38 -10.69 5.83 4.98
N TYR A 39 -9.50 5.77 5.62
CA TYR A 39 -8.28 5.37 4.95
C TYR A 39 -8.30 3.88 4.58
N LYS A 40 -8.68 3.00 5.52
CA LYS A 40 -8.84 1.56 5.26
C LYS A 40 -9.82 1.32 4.10
N ASN A 41 -10.95 2.03 4.10
CA ASN A 41 -11.95 1.95 3.05
C ASN A 41 -11.41 2.39 1.68
N GLN A 42 -10.50 3.39 1.63
CA GLN A 42 -9.85 3.76 0.36
C GLN A 42 -8.92 2.64 -0.15
N ILE A 43 -8.20 1.96 0.74
CA ILE A 43 -7.37 0.81 0.36
C ILE A 43 -8.25 -0.32 -0.20
N ILE A 44 -9.35 -0.67 0.48
CA ILE A 44 -10.24 -1.77 0.06
C ILE A 44 -10.94 -1.48 -1.27
N LYS A 45 -11.24 -0.21 -1.55
CA LYS A 45 -11.85 0.23 -2.82
C LYS A 45 -10.85 0.44 -3.95
N ALA A 46 -9.55 0.46 -3.63
CA ALA A 46 -8.50 0.75 -4.59
C ALA A 46 -8.48 -0.29 -5.72
N LYS A 47 -8.16 0.20 -6.91
CA LYS A 47 -7.86 -0.59 -8.10
C LYS A 47 -6.34 -0.61 -8.33
N ASP A 48 -5.89 -1.43 -9.26
CA ASP A 48 -4.48 -1.58 -9.64
C ASP A 48 -3.85 -0.27 -10.16
N ILE A 49 -4.65 0.62 -10.76
CA ILE A 49 -4.21 1.92 -11.32
C ILE A 49 -4.29 3.09 -10.33
N ASP A 50 -4.77 2.88 -9.11
CA ASP A 50 -5.07 3.98 -8.19
C ASP A 50 -3.86 4.45 -7.38
N SER A 51 -2.71 3.77 -7.47
CA SER A 51 -1.48 4.22 -6.82
C SER A 51 -0.64 5.11 -7.72
N VAL A 52 -0.03 6.14 -7.12
CA VAL A 52 0.90 7.06 -7.79
C VAL A 52 2.15 7.25 -6.94
N VAL A 53 3.25 7.67 -7.57
CA VAL A 53 4.47 8.07 -6.88
C VAL A 53 4.59 9.58 -6.96
N THR A 54 4.82 10.23 -5.83
CA THR A 54 5.15 11.65 -5.68
C THR A 54 6.57 11.77 -5.12
N GLY A 55 7.19 12.94 -5.22
CA GLY A 55 8.50 13.21 -4.62
C GLY A 55 9.68 12.69 -5.45
N MET A 56 9.50 12.40 -6.72
CA MET A 56 10.58 12.02 -7.62
C MET A 56 11.57 13.17 -7.83
N SER A 57 11.07 14.39 -7.98
CA SER A 57 11.89 15.60 -8.15
C SER A 57 12.70 15.96 -6.91
N THR A 58 12.22 15.62 -5.72
CA THR A 58 12.89 15.91 -4.45
C THR A 58 13.87 14.82 -4.01
N GLY A 59 13.92 13.68 -4.72
CA GLY A 59 14.70 12.51 -4.30
C GLY A 59 14.08 11.70 -3.16
N HIS A 60 12.86 12.03 -2.73
CA HIS A 60 12.12 11.32 -1.67
C HIS A 60 10.81 10.71 -2.20
N PRO A 61 10.89 9.68 -3.05
CA PRO A 61 9.69 9.10 -3.67
C PRO A 61 8.81 8.40 -2.64
N VAL A 62 7.51 8.73 -2.68
CA VAL A 62 6.48 8.11 -1.84
C VAL A 62 5.36 7.58 -2.74
N ARG A 63 4.96 6.33 -2.53
CA ARG A 63 3.80 5.75 -3.21
C ARG A 63 2.55 5.89 -2.34
N SER A 64 1.50 6.46 -2.94
CA SER A 64 0.23 6.74 -2.26
C SER A 64 -0.95 6.43 -3.18
N LEU A 65 -2.14 6.29 -2.62
CA LEU A 65 -3.38 6.27 -3.40
C LEU A 65 -3.65 7.67 -3.97
N ARG A 66 -4.16 7.70 -5.19
CA ARG A 66 -4.51 8.93 -5.90
C ARG A 66 -5.66 9.65 -5.23
N ASN A 67 -5.46 10.92 -4.89
CA ASN A 67 -6.48 11.82 -4.36
C ASN A 67 -6.22 13.26 -4.83
N GLN A 68 -6.89 14.25 -4.25
CA GLN A 68 -6.70 15.65 -4.62
C GLN A 68 -5.28 16.12 -4.29
N MET A 69 -4.77 15.81 -3.10
CA MET A 69 -3.43 16.20 -2.67
C MET A 69 -2.35 15.66 -3.63
N THR A 70 -2.40 14.37 -3.98
CA THR A 70 -1.40 13.80 -4.90
C THR A 70 -1.49 14.38 -6.31
N ARG A 71 -2.67 14.78 -6.79
CA ARG A 71 -2.83 15.46 -8.09
C ARG A 71 -2.19 16.84 -8.08
N GLU A 72 -2.41 17.59 -7.01
CA GLU A 72 -1.82 18.91 -6.82
C GLU A 72 -0.30 18.82 -6.71
N TYR A 73 0.20 17.88 -5.91
CA TYR A 73 1.63 17.61 -5.79
C TYR A 73 2.28 17.30 -7.15
N LEU A 74 1.71 16.37 -7.92
CA LEU A 74 2.23 16.01 -9.24
C LEU A 74 2.14 17.15 -10.26
N LYS A 75 1.15 18.04 -10.11
CA LYS A 75 1.06 19.27 -10.91
C LYS A 75 2.23 20.20 -10.58
N LEU A 76 2.46 20.48 -9.30
CA LEU A 76 3.58 21.32 -8.85
C LEU A 76 4.94 20.73 -9.26
N GLU A 77 5.14 19.41 -9.16
CA GLU A 77 6.36 18.75 -9.65
C GLU A 77 6.60 19.01 -11.15
N LYS A 78 5.55 18.96 -11.98
CA LYS A 78 5.66 19.24 -13.43
C LYS A 78 5.96 20.71 -13.74
N GLU A 79 5.52 21.61 -12.88
CA GLU A 79 5.77 23.04 -12.96
C GLU A 79 7.15 23.43 -12.40
N ASN A 80 7.95 22.45 -11.94
CA ASN A 80 9.24 22.62 -11.29
C ASN A 80 9.16 23.54 -10.06
N ALA A 81 8.09 23.40 -9.27
CA ALA A 81 7.93 24.08 -7.99
C ALA A 81 9.11 23.77 -7.06
N ASP A 82 9.46 24.71 -6.20
CA ASP A 82 10.55 24.53 -5.28
C ASP A 82 10.21 23.49 -4.17
N PHE A 83 11.25 23.01 -3.49
CA PHE A 83 11.10 22.03 -2.42
C PHE A 83 10.15 22.51 -1.30
N MET A 84 10.21 23.79 -0.95
CA MET A 84 9.41 24.37 0.13
C MET A 84 7.91 24.41 -0.21
N GLU A 85 7.56 24.63 -1.48
CA GLU A 85 6.17 24.57 -1.94
C GLU A 85 5.62 23.15 -1.87
N LEU A 86 6.40 22.17 -2.32
CA LEU A 86 6.04 20.76 -2.26
C LEU A 86 5.92 20.27 -0.80
N GLU A 87 6.85 20.68 0.07
CA GLU A 87 6.83 20.31 1.49
C GLU A 87 5.61 20.87 2.22
N LYS A 88 5.20 22.12 1.96
CA LYS A 88 4.00 22.74 2.56
C LYS A 88 2.74 21.89 2.29
N LEU A 89 2.65 21.27 1.12
CA LEU A 89 1.50 20.44 0.76
C LEU A 89 1.47 19.12 1.55
N THR A 90 2.65 18.56 1.84
CA THR A 90 2.78 17.25 2.49
C THR A 90 2.93 17.32 3.99
N LEU A 91 3.31 18.47 4.55
CA LEU A 91 3.53 18.63 5.98
C LEU A 91 2.25 18.32 6.79
N GLY A 92 2.33 17.28 7.63
CA GLY A 92 1.21 16.81 8.43
C GLY A 92 0.11 16.06 7.65
N SER A 93 0.23 15.91 6.33
CA SER A 93 -0.79 15.28 5.48
C SER A 93 -1.02 13.80 5.82
N LEU A 94 0.03 13.06 6.19
CA LEU A 94 -0.11 11.68 6.64
C LEU A 94 -0.94 11.60 7.94
N ARG A 95 -0.69 12.50 8.89
CA ARG A 95 -1.47 12.56 10.14
C ARG A 95 -2.95 12.83 9.86
N LYS A 96 -3.26 13.78 8.97
CA LYS A 96 -4.65 14.05 8.54
C LYS A 96 -5.35 12.80 8.03
N ALA A 97 -4.67 12.00 7.19
CA ALA A 97 -5.24 10.77 6.69
C ALA A 97 -5.42 9.71 7.78
N VAL A 98 -4.38 9.49 8.61
CA VAL A 98 -4.35 8.41 9.61
C VAL A 98 -5.25 8.69 10.80
N GLN A 99 -5.28 9.92 11.31
CA GLN A 99 -6.00 10.29 12.52
C GLN A 99 -7.36 10.93 12.23
N ASP A 100 -7.40 11.88 11.29
CA ASP A 100 -8.61 12.68 11.03
C ASP A 100 -9.47 12.05 9.91
N GLY A 101 -8.96 11.04 9.21
CA GLY A 101 -9.66 10.38 8.11
C GLY A 101 -9.85 11.27 6.86
N ASP A 102 -9.04 12.31 6.71
CA ASP A 102 -9.07 13.17 5.52
C ASP A 102 -8.42 12.43 4.34
N THR A 103 -9.24 11.81 3.53
CA THR A 103 -8.81 11.07 2.32
C THR A 103 -8.66 11.98 1.10
N VAL A 104 -9.00 13.24 1.20
CA VAL A 104 -8.91 14.23 0.11
C VAL A 104 -7.56 14.95 0.12
N ASN A 105 -7.20 15.51 1.28
CA ASN A 105 -5.98 16.30 1.46
C ASN A 105 -4.87 15.55 2.22
N GLY A 106 -5.17 14.38 2.76
CA GLY A 106 -4.21 13.54 3.47
C GLY A 106 -3.38 12.65 2.53
N THR A 107 -2.19 12.27 2.97
CA THR A 107 -1.37 11.27 2.27
C THR A 107 -1.82 9.86 2.63
N LEU A 108 -2.29 9.12 1.64
CA LEU A 108 -2.73 7.73 1.78
C LEU A 108 -1.64 6.78 1.29
N MET A 109 -0.58 6.58 2.09
CA MET A 109 0.52 5.69 1.70
C MET A 109 0.01 4.27 1.46
N ALA A 110 0.23 3.74 0.28
CA ALA A 110 -0.16 2.38 -0.09
C ALA A 110 0.72 1.86 -1.22
N GLY A 111 1.12 0.60 -1.13
CA GLY A 111 1.85 -0.08 -2.19
C GLY A 111 0.96 -0.43 -3.38
N GLN A 112 1.58 -0.89 -4.47
CA GLN A 112 0.89 -1.30 -5.70
C GLN A 112 -0.14 -2.40 -5.47
N ILE A 113 0.03 -3.21 -4.43
CA ILE A 113 -0.86 -4.34 -4.09
C ILE A 113 -2.18 -3.89 -3.46
N ALA A 114 -2.40 -2.59 -3.23
CA ALA A 114 -3.66 -2.10 -2.67
C ALA A 114 -4.88 -2.63 -3.45
N GLY A 115 -4.78 -2.67 -4.79
CA GLY A 115 -5.80 -3.23 -5.66
C GLY A 115 -6.11 -4.72 -5.47
N LEU A 116 -5.32 -5.46 -4.70
CA LEU A 116 -5.57 -6.87 -4.35
C LEU A 116 -6.26 -7.03 -2.98
N ILE A 117 -6.34 -5.97 -2.17
CA ILE A 117 -6.97 -6.00 -0.85
C ILE A 117 -8.46 -5.72 -1.02
N ARG A 118 -9.33 -6.68 -0.71
CA ARG A 118 -10.77 -6.60 -0.99
C ARG A 118 -11.64 -6.53 0.26
N ARG A 119 -11.08 -6.83 1.42
CA ARG A 119 -11.81 -6.87 2.69
C ARG A 119 -10.89 -6.56 3.85
N GLU A 120 -11.48 -6.06 4.93
CA GLU A 120 -10.84 -5.97 6.22
C GLU A 120 -10.81 -7.35 6.88
N GLN A 121 -9.67 -7.68 7.48
CA GLN A 121 -9.45 -8.93 8.21
C GLN A 121 -8.65 -8.65 9.47
N THR A 122 -8.68 -9.57 10.43
CA THR A 122 -7.76 -9.52 11.56
C THR A 122 -6.34 -9.84 11.11
N CYS A 123 -5.34 -9.38 11.85
CA CYS A 123 -3.95 -9.73 11.61
C CYS A 123 -3.73 -11.24 11.59
N ARG A 124 -4.43 -11.97 12.47
CA ARG A 124 -4.39 -13.44 12.51
C ARG A 124 -4.89 -14.04 11.19
N GLU A 125 -6.09 -13.64 10.74
CA GLU A 125 -6.67 -14.12 9.49
C GLU A 125 -5.76 -13.83 8.29
N ILE A 126 -5.12 -12.65 8.25
CA ILE A 126 -4.18 -12.28 7.18
C ILE A 126 -2.99 -13.23 7.17
N ILE A 127 -2.40 -13.51 8.33
CA ILE A 127 -1.21 -14.38 8.45
C ILE A 127 -1.57 -15.82 8.07
N GLU A 128 -2.63 -16.37 8.67
CA GLU A 128 -3.07 -17.75 8.45
C GLU A 128 -3.44 -17.99 6.98
N GLU A 129 -4.23 -17.09 6.38
CA GLU A 129 -4.62 -17.16 4.96
C GLU A 129 -3.40 -17.07 4.04
N THR A 130 -2.45 -16.16 4.32
CA THR A 130 -1.24 -16.00 3.51
C THR A 130 -0.37 -17.25 3.56
N VAL A 131 -0.16 -17.83 4.74
CA VAL A 131 0.66 -19.04 4.90
C VAL A 131 -0.02 -20.24 4.24
N GLN A 132 -1.32 -20.44 4.47
CA GLN A 132 -2.06 -21.53 3.87
C GLN A 132 -2.03 -21.46 2.33
N GLN A 133 -2.35 -20.33 1.74
CA GLN A 133 -2.31 -20.14 0.29
C GLN A 133 -0.90 -20.37 -0.29
N ALA A 134 0.16 -19.94 0.43
CA ALA A 134 1.53 -20.20 -0.02
C ALA A 134 1.84 -21.68 -0.04
N GLN A 135 1.45 -22.44 0.98
CA GLN A 135 1.62 -23.89 1.05
C GLN A 135 0.87 -24.60 -0.10
N GLU A 136 -0.37 -24.18 -0.37
CA GLU A 136 -1.17 -24.73 -1.47
C GLU A 136 -0.51 -24.45 -2.83
N CYS A 137 -0.01 -23.22 -3.05
CA CYS A 137 0.70 -22.85 -4.28
C CYS A 137 1.96 -23.72 -4.49
N ILE A 138 2.77 -23.90 -3.44
CA ILE A 138 3.99 -24.69 -3.50
C ILE A 138 3.68 -26.17 -3.76
N ALA A 139 2.68 -26.73 -3.06
CA ALA A 139 2.26 -28.12 -3.23
C ALA A 139 1.75 -28.41 -4.66
N ALA A 140 0.98 -27.47 -5.22
CA ALA A 140 0.46 -27.61 -6.59
C ALA A 140 1.59 -27.69 -7.64
N GLN A 141 2.67 -26.94 -7.46
CA GLN A 141 3.82 -26.97 -8.40
C GLN A 141 4.59 -28.29 -8.31
N GLY A 142 4.62 -28.97 -7.18
CA GLY A 142 5.27 -30.27 -7.02
C GLY A 142 4.57 -31.43 -7.75
N GLN A 143 3.34 -31.23 -8.21
CA GLN A 143 2.54 -32.24 -8.92
C GLN A 143 2.71 -32.20 -10.46
N HIS A 144 3.42 -31.23 -10.99
CA HIS A 144 3.70 -31.10 -12.43
C HIS A 144 5.06 -31.77 -12.80
N LYS A 145 5.27 -33.02 -12.34
CA LYS A 145 6.37 -33.88 -12.78
C LYS A 145 5.94 -34.86 -13.85
#